data_a5dc1eff1df4621a99956c1b282482d4
#
_entry.id   a5dc1eff1df4621a99956c1b282482d4
#
_cell.length_a   1.000
_cell.length_b   1.000
_cell.length_c   1.000
_cell.angle_alpha   90.00
_cell.angle_beta   90.00
_cell.angle_gamma   90.00
#
_symmetry.space_group_name_H-M   'P 1'
#
loop_
_entity.id
_entity.type
_entity.pdbx_description
1 polymer ?
#
loop_
_entity_poly.entity_id
_entity_poly.type
_entity_poly.pdbx_seq_one_letter_code
_entity_poly.pdbx_strand_id
1 'polypeptide(L)'
;MIINGQALIKAAPILDMLTGKHIFNGVSHGLSLAGYDIRIEQDVFFGEHGICVDGEWKQGRFTLASAVEEFNMPVDLVGVVHDKSTWARRGLAVYNTVIEPGWRGYLTLELVHHGLKPLHIKAGSGIAQVMFSKLAEPAAYSGKYQSAGKGPQEAISETQA
;
A
#
# COMPACT_ATOMS: atom_id res chain seq x y z
N MET A 1 -12.38 -7.59 -14.79
CA MET A 1 -12.40 -6.24 -15.44
C MET A 1 -11.77 -5.26 -14.46
N ILE A 2 -10.73 -4.52 -14.89
CA ILE A 2 -10.11 -3.46 -14.08
C ILE A 2 -11.05 -2.28 -13.96
N ILE A 3 -11.20 -1.74 -12.75
CA ILE A 3 -12.02 -0.58 -12.43
C ILE A 3 -11.10 0.64 -12.28
N ASN A 4 -11.34 1.68 -13.05
CA ASN A 4 -10.52 2.86 -13.09
C ASN A 4 -11.35 4.16 -13.28
N GLY A 5 -10.70 5.32 -13.24
CA GLY A 5 -11.32 6.61 -13.48
C GLY A 5 -12.57 6.86 -12.63
N GLN A 6 -13.64 7.35 -13.23
CA GLN A 6 -14.89 7.68 -12.52
C GLN A 6 -15.57 6.45 -11.91
N ALA A 7 -15.42 5.27 -12.53
CA ALA A 7 -15.96 4.03 -11.96
C ALA A 7 -15.28 3.67 -10.64
N LEU A 8 -13.97 3.88 -10.53
CA LEU A 8 -13.21 3.67 -9.29
C LEU A 8 -13.60 4.68 -8.21
N ILE A 9 -13.72 5.96 -8.55
CA ILE A 9 -14.18 7.00 -7.62
C ILE A 9 -15.59 6.67 -7.08
N LYS A 10 -16.50 6.23 -7.96
CA LYS A 10 -17.86 5.85 -7.57
C LYS A 10 -17.90 4.60 -6.68
N ALA A 11 -17.02 3.63 -6.93
CA ALA A 11 -16.91 2.42 -6.12
C ALA A 11 -16.31 2.71 -4.72
N ALA A 12 -15.49 3.77 -4.60
CA ALA A 12 -14.91 4.28 -3.36
C ALA A 12 -14.28 3.20 -2.45
N PRO A 13 -13.34 2.36 -2.96
CA PRO A 13 -12.68 1.34 -2.14
C PRO A 13 -11.71 1.93 -1.11
N ILE A 14 -11.40 3.20 -1.21
CA ILE A 14 -10.57 3.99 -0.29
C ILE A 14 -11.42 5.17 0.16
N LEU A 15 -11.37 5.49 1.46
CA LEU A 15 -12.03 6.67 2.00
C LEU A 15 -11.30 7.93 1.56
N ASP A 16 -12.05 9.01 1.34
CA ASP A 16 -11.51 10.33 0.95
C ASP A 16 -10.56 10.28 -0.27
N MET A 17 -10.90 9.49 -1.27
CA MET A 17 -10.12 9.36 -2.50
C MET A 17 -9.89 10.71 -3.18
N LEU A 18 -8.62 10.98 -3.50
CA LEU A 18 -8.28 12.08 -4.39
C LEU A 18 -8.77 11.78 -5.82
N THR A 19 -9.47 12.73 -6.42
CA THR A 19 -10.08 12.55 -7.76
C THR A 19 -9.12 12.80 -8.92
N GLY A 20 -7.84 13.08 -8.62
CA GLY A 20 -6.80 13.33 -9.60
C GLY A 20 -5.42 12.90 -9.12
N LYS A 21 -4.45 13.06 -10.00
CA LYS A 21 -3.03 12.83 -9.73
C LYS A 21 -2.43 14.05 -9.02
N HIS A 22 -1.76 13.82 -7.92
CA HIS A 22 -1.00 14.80 -7.16
C HIS A 22 0.48 14.44 -7.14
N ILE A 23 1.35 15.39 -6.80
CA ILE A 23 2.80 15.15 -6.68
C ILE A 23 3.26 15.67 -5.32
N PHE A 24 4.00 14.83 -4.59
CA PHE A 24 4.67 15.16 -3.34
C PHE A 24 6.07 14.55 -3.32
N ASN A 25 7.07 15.32 -2.92
CA ASN A 25 8.49 14.89 -2.94
C ASN A 25 8.94 14.28 -4.29
N GLY A 26 8.45 14.84 -5.41
CA GLY A 26 8.77 14.36 -6.76
C GLY A 26 8.13 13.04 -7.17
N VAL A 27 7.20 12.49 -6.37
CA VAL A 27 6.50 11.23 -6.65
C VAL A 27 5.00 11.45 -6.68
N SER A 28 4.34 10.85 -7.67
CA SER A 28 2.88 10.98 -7.82
C SER A 28 2.12 10.08 -6.86
N HIS A 29 0.92 10.53 -6.46
CA HIS A 29 -0.08 9.79 -5.70
C HIS A 29 -1.49 10.20 -6.10
N GLY A 30 -2.51 9.47 -5.64
CA GLY A 30 -3.90 9.68 -5.98
C GLY A 30 -4.36 8.88 -7.19
N LEU A 31 -5.44 9.33 -7.85
CA LEU A 31 -6.02 8.62 -8.99
C LEU A 31 -5.04 8.53 -10.15
N SER A 32 -4.79 7.31 -10.63
CA SER A 32 -3.99 7.01 -11.81
C SER A 32 -4.86 6.47 -12.95
N LEU A 33 -4.25 6.21 -14.11
CA LEU A 33 -5.00 5.74 -15.30
C LEU A 33 -5.60 4.34 -15.11
N ALA A 34 -4.94 3.47 -14.34
CA ALA A 34 -5.35 2.07 -14.18
C ALA A 34 -5.68 1.68 -12.73
N GLY A 35 -5.61 2.62 -11.79
CA GLY A 35 -5.82 2.35 -10.37
C GLY A 35 -5.63 3.58 -9.50
N TYR A 36 -5.05 3.40 -8.33
CA TYR A 36 -4.79 4.45 -7.35
C TYR A 36 -3.39 4.30 -6.76
N ASP A 37 -2.63 5.38 -6.78
CA ASP A 37 -1.30 5.44 -6.19
C ASP A 37 -1.43 5.84 -4.72
N ILE A 38 -1.17 4.89 -3.81
CA ILE A 38 -1.24 5.08 -2.36
C ILE A 38 0.04 5.68 -1.81
N ARG A 39 -0.05 6.32 -0.63
CA ARG A 39 1.06 6.99 0.06
C ARG A 39 1.55 6.16 1.24
N ILE A 40 2.82 6.30 1.56
CA ILE A 40 3.42 5.72 2.78
C ILE A 40 3.21 6.68 3.98
N GLU A 41 2.84 6.13 5.13
CA GLU A 41 2.67 6.90 6.38
C GLU A 41 4.02 7.23 7.04
N GLN A 42 4.95 6.28 7.10
CA GLN A 42 6.23 6.42 7.79
C GLN A 42 7.30 7.07 6.90
N ASP A 43 8.25 7.76 7.54
CA ASP A 43 9.51 8.17 6.92
C ASP A 43 10.48 6.97 6.98
N VAL A 44 10.94 6.50 5.81
CA VAL A 44 11.79 5.30 5.71
C VAL A 44 13.08 5.63 4.98
N PHE A 45 14.22 5.38 5.64
CA PHE A 45 15.54 5.53 5.06
C PHE A 45 16.29 4.19 5.08
N PHE A 46 16.61 3.68 3.89
CA PHE A 46 17.47 2.52 3.70
C PHE A 46 18.92 3.00 3.57
N GLY A 47 19.70 2.84 4.64
CA GLY A 47 21.12 3.21 4.70
C GLY A 47 22.06 2.05 4.39
N GLU A 48 23.35 2.28 4.50
CA GLU A 48 24.40 1.25 4.33
C GLU A 48 24.37 0.18 5.44
N HIS A 49 24.03 0.59 6.66
CA HIS A 49 24.13 -0.26 7.85
C HIS A 49 22.78 -0.65 8.45
N GLY A 50 21.69 -0.41 7.74
CA GLY A 50 20.35 -0.75 8.22
C GLY A 50 19.27 0.18 7.69
N ILE A 51 18.12 0.15 8.35
CA ILE A 51 16.93 0.90 7.99
C ILE A 51 16.56 1.82 9.15
N CYS A 52 16.26 3.08 8.85
CA CYS A 52 15.68 4.02 9.81
C CYS A 52 14.19 4.22 9.45
N VAL A 53 13.30 3.97 10.40
CA VAL A 53 11.86 4.21 10.25
C VAL A 53 11.44 5.19 11.35
N ASP A 54 10.92 6.35 10.95
CA ASP A 54 10.50 7.43 11.86
C ASP A 54 11.56 7.79 12.92
N GLY A 55 12.85 7.74 12.54
CA GLY A 55 14.00 8.03 13.43
C GLY A 55 14.56 6.82 14.18
N GLU A 56 13.92 5.66 14.15
CA GLU A 56 14.37 4.45 14.81
C GLU A 56 15.16 3.53 13.87
N TRP A 57 16.39 3.16 14.25
CA TRP A 57 17.27 2.32 13.44
C TRP A 57 17.10 0.83 13.75
N LYS A 58 17.06 0.01 12.71
CA LYS A 58 17.06 -1.44 12.78
C LYS A 58 17.96 -2.07 11.72
N GLN A 59 18.38 -3.30 11.97
CA GLN A 59 19.22 -4.07 11.04
C GLN A 59 18.40 -4.61 9.86
N GLY A 60 19.09 -4.94 8.78
CA GLY A 60 18.52 -5.61 7.61
C GLY A 60 18.10 -4.67 6.49
N ARG A 61 17.37 -5.23 5.54
CA ARG A 61 16.90 -4.55 4.30
C ARG A 61 15.38 -4.63 4.12
N PHE A 62 14.69 -5.23 5.08
CA PHE A 62 13.24 -5.41 5.11
C PHE A 62 12.61 -4.60 6.24
N THR A 63 11.47 -3.95 5.95
CA THR A 63 10.68 -3.27 6.96
C THR A 63 9.20 -3.31 6.62
N LEU A 64 8.37 -3.31 7.66
CA LEU A 64 6.98 -2.98 7.54
C LEU A 64 6.78 -1.47 7.55
N ALA A 65 5.81 -1.02 6.78
CA ALA A 65 5.27 0.33 6.79
C ALA A 65 3.75 0.25 6.62
N SER A 66 3.05 1.36 6.56
CA SER A 66 1.61 1.37 6.30
C SER A 66 1.21 2.43 5.29
N ALA A 67 0.06 2.24 4.67
CA ALA A 67 -0.56 3.24 3.83
C ALA A 67 -1.16 4.38 4.67
N VAL A 68 -1.13 5.60 4.13
CA VAL A 68 -1.89 6.75 4.67
C VAL A 68 -3.39 6.54 4.48
N GLU A 69 -3.77 5.89 3.38
CA GLU A 69 -5.15 5.69 2.96
C GLU A 69 -5.83 4.62 3.82
N GLU A 70 -7.06 4.93 4.29
CA GLU A 70 -7.95 3.94 4.88
C GLU A 70 -8.78 3.28 3.77
N PHE A 71 -8.71 1.97 3.68
CA PHE A 71 -9.51 1.17 2.75
C PHE A 71 -10.87 0.82 3.35
N ASN A 72 -11.88 0.76 2.48
CA ASN A 72 -13.21 0.24 2.76
C ASN A 72 -13.69 -0.51 1.51
N MET A 73 -13.19 -1.73 1.36
CA MET A 73 -13.37 -2.50 0.14
C MET A 73 -14.83 -2.90 -0.08
N PRO A 74 -15.41 -2.59 -1.25
CA PRO A 74 -16.66 -3.19 -1.67
C PRO A 74 -16.58 -4.71 -1.73
N VAL A 75 -17.69 -5.40 -1.48
CA VAL A 75 -17.75 -6.87 -1.48
C VAL A 75 -17.62 -7.49 -2.88
N ASP A 76 -17.72 -6.69 -3.93
CA ASP A 76 -17.61 -7.11 -5.33
C ASP A 76 -16.27 -6.68 -6.00
N LEU A 77 -15.33 -6.12 -5.21
CA LEU A 77 -14.01 -5.72 -5.70
C LEU A 77 -12.89 -6.41 -4.93
N VAL A 78 -11.83 -6.74 -5.64
CA VAL A 78 -10.53 -7.11 -5.11
C VAL A 78 -9.50 -6.05 -5.51
N GLY A 79 -8.60 -5.69 -4.59
CA GLY A 79 -7.45 -4.85 -4.86
C GLY A 79 -6.15 -5.67 -4.90
N VAL A 80 -5.20 -5.27 -5.74
CA VAL A 80 -3.85 -5.85 -5.77
C VAL A 80 -2.83 -4.74 -5.74
N VAL A 81 -1.89 -4.83 -4.82
CA VAL A 81 -0.78 -3.88 -4.68
C VAL A 81 0.31 -4.22 -5.68
N HIS A 82 0.81 -3.22 -6.37
CA HIS A 82 1.92 -3.32 -7.31
C HIS A 82 3.00 -2.30 -6.98
N ASP A 83 4.24 -2.61 -7.37
CA ASP A 83 5.35 -1.69 -7.30
C ASP A 83 5.07 -0.39 -8.07
N LYS A 84 5.51 0.72 -7.51
CA LYS A 84 5.59 1.98 -8.23
C LYS A 84 6.93 2.07 -8.95
N SER A 85 6.91 2.23 -10.29
CA SER A 85 8.10 2.20 -11.13
C SER A 85 9.21 3.16 -10.72
N THR A 86 8.85 4.31 -10.13
CA THR A 86 9.81 5.30 -9.62
C THR A 86 10.72 4.71 -8.54
N TRP A 87 10.17 3.88 -7.66
CA TRP A 87 10.91 3.23 -6.58
C TRP A 87 11.55 1.92 -7.02
N ALA A 88 10.84 1.13 -7.83
CA ALA A 88 11.35 -0.13 -8.37
C ALA A 88 12.67 0.09 -9.15
N ARG A 89 12.78 1.17 -9.93
CA ARG A 89 14.01 1.54 -10.65
C ARG A 89 15.16 1.97 -9.72
N ARG A 90 14.89 2.22 -8.44
CA ARG A 90 15.88 2.51 -7.41
C ARG A 90 16.19 1.30 -6.54
N GLY A 91 15.63 0.14 -6.88
CA GLY A 91 15.84 -1.12 -6.17
C GLY A 91 14.88 -1.37 -5.02
N LEU A 92 13.80 -0.60 -4.87
CA LEU A 92 12.75 -0.89 -3.88
C LEU A 92 11.74 -1.87 -4.46
N ALA A 93 11.42 -2.90 -3.70
CA ALA A 93 10.26 -3.75 -3.90
C ALA A 93 9.24 -3.50 -2.79
N VAL A 94 7.98 -3.43 -3.16
CA VAL A 94 6.83 -3.51 -2.27
C VAL A 94 6.16 -4.84 -2.57
N TYR A 95 6.09 -5.76 -1.60
CA TYR A 95 5.49 -7.06 -1.85
C TYR A 95 4.03 -6.92 -2.25
N ASN A 96 3.68 -7.60 -3.34
CA ASN A 96 2.31 -7.58 -3.84
C ASN A 96 1.40 -8.27 -2.84
N THR A 97 0.38 -7.55 -2.42
CA THR A 97 -0.61 -8.05 -1.47
C THR A 97 -2.00 -7.96 -2.09
N VAL A 98 -2.84 -8.92 -1.76
CA VAL A 98 -4.25 -8.91 -2.13
C VAL A 98 -5.04 -8.18 -1.05
N ILE A 99 -5.83 -7.21 -1.47
CA ILE A 99 -6.78 -6.50 -0.59
C ILE A 99 -8.14 -7.14 -0.83
N GLU A 100 -8.56 -7.95 0.13
CA GLU A 100 -9.73 -8.80 0.04
C GLU A 100 -11.04 -7.99 -0.05
N PRO A 101 -12.07 -8.50 -0.74
CA PRO A 101 -13.39 -7.88 -0.79
C PRO A 101 -13.98 -7.77 0.62
N GLY A 102 -14.63 -6.67 0.93
CA GLY A 102 -15.21 -6.39 2.26
C GLY A 102 -14.19 -6.12 3.36
N TRP A 103 -12.88 -6.08 3.07
CA TRP A 103 -11.87 -5.71 4.05
C TRP A 103 -11.87 -4.18 4.30
N ARG A 104 -11.66 -3.82 5.57
CA ARG A 104 -11.51 -2.41 5.97
C ARG A 104 -10.28 -2.23 6.84
N GLY A 105 -9.58 -1.11 6.67
CA GLY A 105 -8.45 -0.71 7.53
C GLY A 105 -7.33 -0.01 6.78
N TYR A 106 -6.18 0.10 7.46
CA TYR A 106 -4.94 0.64 6.91
C TYR A 106 -4.04 -0.50 6.45
N LEU A 107 -3.61 -0.43 5.18
CA LEU A 107 -2.82 -1.50 4.58
C LEU A 107 -1.40 -1.49 5.14
N THR A 108 -0.92 -2.64 5.60
CA THR A 108 0.49 -2.87 5.87
C THR A 108 1.24 -3.09 4.56
N LEU A 109 2.41 -2.47 4.44
CA LEU A 109 3.30 -2.54 3.29
C LEU A 109 4.60 -3.22 3.71
N GLU A 110 4.99 -4.24 2.98
CA GLU A 110 6.25 -4.98 3.19
C GLU A 110 7.28 -4.45 2.19
N LEU A 111 8.29 -3.74 2.69
CA LEU A 111 9.29 -3.06 1.87
C LEU A 111 10.64 -3.77 1.94
N VAL A 112 11.25 -4.01 0.78
CA VAL A 112 12.64 -4.50 0.67
C VAL A 112 13.41 -3.61 -0.29
N HIS A 113 14.60 -3.18 0.12
CA HIS A 113 15.50 -2.44 -0.76
C HIS A 113 16.69 -3.30 -1.18
N HIS A 114 16.75 -3.64 -2.47
CA HIS A 114 17.81 -4.43 -3.10
C HIS A 114 18.95 -3.57 -3.66
N GLY A 115 18.76 -2.26 -3.75
CA GLY A 115 19.76 -1.33 -4.27
C GLY A 115 20.97 -1.19 -3.35
N LEU A 116 22.12 -0.83 -3.93
CA LEU A 116 23.37 -0.59 -3.19
C LEU A 116 23.47 0.84 -2.65
N LYS A 117 22.79 1.78 -3.30
CA LYS A 117 22.78 3.20 -2.87
C LYS A 117 21.73 3.42 -1.80
N PRO A 118 21.99 4.32 -0.82
CA PRO A 118 20.95 4.70 0.14
C PRO A 118 19.69 5.21 -0.54
N LEU A 119 18.53 4.93 0.04
CA LEU A 119 17.23 5.33 -0.47
C LEU A 119 16.39 5.95 0.66
N HIS A 120 15.94 7.19 0.46
CA HIS A 120 15.04 7.88 1.38
C HIS A 120 13.64 7.99 0.77
N ILE A 121 12.64 7.50 1.49
CA ILE A 121 11.23 7.58 1.16
C ILE A 121 10.57 8.41 2.25
N LYS A 122 10.25 9.65 1.95
CA LYS A 122 9.62 10.56 2.92
C LYS A 122 8.17 10.20 3.15
N ALA A 123 7.71 10.28 4.39
CA ALA A 123 6.31 10.15 4.78
C ALA A 123 5.41 10.99 3.85
N GLY A 124 4.25 10.47 3.47
CA GLY A 124 3.32 11.09 2.54
C GLY A 124 3.66 10.94 1.05
N SER A 125 4.81 10.35 0.70
CA SER A 125 5.16 10.08 -0.70
C SER A 125 4.33 8.93 -1.29
N GLY A 126 3.99 9.01 -2.58
CA GLY A 126 3.41 7.88 -3.30
C GLY A 126 4.35 6.69 -3.28
N ILE A 127 3.88 5.50 -2.86
CA ILE A 127 4.73 4.34 -2.62
C ILE A 127 4.42 3.15 -3.52
N ALA A 128 3.15 2.87 -3.76
CA ALA A 128 2.69 1.72 -4.51
C ALA A 128 1.45 2.10 -5.33
N GLN A 129 1.14 1.30 -6.34
CA GLN A 129 -0.11 1.41 -7.10
C GLN A 129 -1.03 0.26 -6.72
N VAL A 130 -2.30 0.58 -6.43
CA VAL A 130 -3.33 -0.45 -6.24
C VAL A 130 -4.19 -0.49 -7.49
N MET A 131 -4.32 -1.69 -8.07
CA MET A 131 -5.26 -1.98 -9.14
C MET A 131 -6.48 -2.71 -8.57
N PHE A 132 -7.67 -2.32 -9.01
CA PHE A 132 -8.93 -2.89 -8.55
C PHE A 132 -9.61 -3.65 -9.68
N SER A 133 -10.11 -4.84 -9.38
CA SER A 133 -10.84 -5.68 -10.32
C SER A 133 -12.17 -6.12 -9.76
N LYS A 134 -13.18 -6.20 -10.65
CA LYS A 134 -14.49 -6.75 -10.30
C LYS A 134 -14.40 -8.27 -10.15
N LEU A 135 -15.02 -8.78 -9.08
CA LEU A 135 -15.21 -10.21 -8.87
C LEU A 135 -16.41 -10.72 -9.66
N ALA A 136 -16.38 -12.00 -10.01
CA ALA A 136 -17.53 -12.68 -10.63
C ALA A 136 -18.69 -12.85 -9.63
N GLU A 137 -18.34 -13.10 -8.36
CA GLU A 137 -19.28 -13.25 -7.25
C GLU A 137 -18.82 -12.41 -6.05
N PRO A 138 -19.73 -11.70 -5.37
CA PRO A 138 -19.40 -10.96 -4.15
C PRO A 138 -18.90 -11.89 -3.05
N ALA A 139 -17.92 -11.42 -2.26
CA ALA A 139 -17.39 -12.09 -1.09
C ALA A 139 -17.11 -11.06 0.02
N ALA A 140 -17.02 -11.50 1.26
CA ALA A 140 -16.71 -10.61 2.38
C ALA A 140 -15.66 -11.22 3.29
N TYR A 141 -14.52 -10.53 3.40
CA TYR A 141 -13.45 -10.92 4.31
C TYR A 141 -13.88 -10.82 5.77
N SER A 142 -13.60 -11.87 6.55
CA SER A 142 -13.83 -11.92 8.00
C SER A 142 -12.61 -12.45 8.76
N GLY A 143 -11.41 -12.32 8.19
CA GLY A 143 -10.17 -12.85 8.75
C GLY A 143 -9.53 -11.95 9.82
N LYS A 144 -8.37 -12.39 10.29
CA LYS A 144 -7.59 -11.82 11.42
C LYS A 144 -7.11 -10.38 11.23
N TYR A 145 -7.07 -9.89 9.99
CA TYR A 145 -6.65 -8.51 9.68
C TYR A 145 -7.82 -7.56 9.41
N GLN A 146 -9.06 -7.98 9.69
CA GLN A 146 -10.21 -7.09 9.53
C GLN A 146 -10.12 -5.91 10.51
N SER A 147 -10.45 -4.71 10.03
CA SER A 147 -10.39 -3.47 10.80
C SER A 147 -8.98 -3.10 11.30
N ALA A 148 -7.97 -3.35 10.46
CA ALA A 148 -6.59 -3.00 10.75
C ALA A 148 -6.44 -1.49 11.06
N GLY A 149 -5.90 -1.17 12.24
CA GLY A 149 -5.65 0.19 12.71
C GLY A 149 -4.52 0.89 11.96
N LYS A 150 -4.28 2.17 12.27
CA LYS A 150 -3.14 2.93 11.76
C LYS A 150 -1.81 2.29 12.16
N GLY A 151 -0.84 2.40 11.29
CA GLY A 151 0.49 1.83 11.46
C GLY A 151 0.60 0.41 10.91
N PRO A 152 1.85 -0.06 10.71
CA PRO A 152 2.08 -1.41 10.22
C PRO A 152 1.73 -2.44 11.29
N GLN A 153 1.13 -3.54 10.86
CA GLN A 153 0.79 -4.67 11.73
C GLN A 153 1.74 -5.83 11.47
N GLU A 154 2.24 -6.42 12.56
CA GLU A 154 3.02 -7.66 12.50
C GLU A 154 2.15 -8.84 12.04
N ALA A 155 2.83 -9.89 11.56
CA ALA A 155 2.14 -11.11 11.14
C ALA A 155 1.40 -11.77 12.31
N ILE A 156 0.13 -12.08 12.10
CA ILE A 156 -0.70 -12.83 13.06
C ILE A 156 -0.79 -14.27 12.57
N SER A 157 -0.31 -15.22 13.38
CA SER A 157 -0.44 -16.64 13.07
C SER A 157 -1.88 -17.13 13.23
N GLU A 158 -2.28 -18.10 12.41
CA GLU A 158 -3.55 -18.80 12.64
C GLU A 158 -3.42 -19.66 13.90
N THR A 159 -4.43 -19.59 14.78
CA THR A 159 -4.58 -20.57 15.85
C THR A 159 -5.30 -21.79 15.26
N GLN A 160 -4.72 -22.98 15.43
CA GLN A 160 -5.44 -24.23 15.12
C GLN A 160 -6.72 -24.27 15.99
N ALA A 161 -7.84 -24.43 15.31
CA ALA A 161 -9.13 -24.67 15.99
C ALA A 161 -9.15 -26.07 16.62
#